data_73b961974806b517cb5eeaf50130b1f8
#
_entry.id   73b961974806b517cb5eeaf50130b1f8
#
_cell.length_a   1.000
_cell.length_b   1.000
_cell.length_c   1.000
_cell.angle_alpha   90.00
_cell.angle_beta   90.00
_cell.angle_gamma   90.00
#
_symmetry.space_group_name_H-M   'P 1'
#
loop_
_entity.id
_entity.type
_entity.pdbx_description
1 polymer ?
#
loop_
_entity_poly.entity_id
_entity_poly.type
_entity_poly.pdbx_seq_one_letter_code
_entity_poly.pdbx_strand_id
1 'polypeptide(L)'
;MPWKNKQLPEFGVLRGLKVVHSTVSIAGPFGVQLLADHGADVIWIENAKAPDLARFTHSYAVESDRRNQRGIALNIPSPEGREIFLKLIEDADIFVEASKGGQYVKWGLSDDVLWSVNPKLVIIHISGFGQTGLPQYISRASYDQVIQAFSGYMYMNRNPVTAPYAVGPCAADFFTGVYVAFSAMAALYRVRETGKGESVDLAQAEVMLRTQHRQSDGLSGNTTIVAGYPSPTAGIGSYECADGQFISCNLVGPSVFKKTCEFLGLDYGGPDIPEGTQMGRMNTKIGQIVHSALQKYFMSKTAAEAEAEMQALNLSVNKVNTFEDVANDPQMKARGAIVEYPNAKGDPVRCAGPVPLFTNNPGKVWRYAPAYGMDNEEVLGELGYSSDYINELYEKGIINKDREMKLTFPY
;
A
#
# COMPACT_ATOMS: atom_id res chain seq x y z
N MET A 1 -31.86 -8.93 7.80
CA MET A 1 -30.40 -8.91 7.51
C MET A 1 -30.26 -8.53 6.07
N PRO A 2 -29.76 -7.32 5.75
CA PRO A 2 -29.74 -6.81 4.38
C PRO A 2 -28.69 -7.47 3.47
N TRP A 3 -27.71 -8.17 4.02
CA TRP A 3 -26.63 -8.79 3.29
C TRP A 3 -26.84 -10.30 3.17
N LYS A 4 -27.60 -10.73 2.18
CA LYS A 4 -27.91 -12.15 1.93
C LYS A 4 -27.25 -12.66 0.66
N ASN A 5 -25.97 -12.38 0.44
CA ASN A 5 -25.28 -12.93 -0.71
C ASN A 5 -24.99 -14.42 -0.53
N LYS A 6 -25.30 -15.22 -1.55
CA LYS A 6 -24.98 -16.64 -1.61
C LYS A 6 -23.50 -16.94 -1.92
N GLN A 7 -22.73 -15.90 -2.25
CA GLN A 7 -21.31 -15.98 -2.67
C GLN A 7 -20.35 -15.23 -1.74
N LEU A 8 -20.69 -15.10 -0.45
CA LEU A 8 -19.78 -14.50 0.53
C LEU A 8 -18.49 -15.33 0.64
N PRO A 9 -17.32 -14.67 0.84
CA PRO A 9 -16.09 -15.40 1.03
C PRO A 9 -16.15 -16.26 2.30
N GLU A 10 -16.02 -17.58 2.12
CA GLU A 10 -16.01 -18.57 3.23
C GLU A 10 -14.58 -18.98 3.62
N PHE A 11 -13.63 -18.07 3.53
CA PHE A 11 -12.22 -18.31 3.83
C PHE A 11 -11.62 -17.15 4.63
N GLY A 12 -10.38 -17.35 5.08
CA GLY A 12 -9.58 -16.30 5.70
C GLY A 12 -9.97 -15.99 7.14
N VAL A 13 -9.09 -15.23 7.79
CA VAL A 13 -9.23 -14.83 9.21
C VAL A 13 -10.30 -13.77 9.42
N LEU A 14 -10.74 -13.09 8.35
CA LEU A 14 -11.74 -12.01 8.40
C LEU A 14 -13.10 -12.45 7.83
N ARG A 15 -13.31 -13.76 7.64
CA ARG A 15 -14.60 -14.28 7.20
C ARG A 15 -15.75 -13.73 8.05
N GLY A 16 -16.77 -13.20 7.37
CA GLY A 16 -17.96 -12.62 7.99
C GLY A 16 -17.82 -11.16 8.38
N LEU A 17 -16.63 -10.55 8.22
CA LEU A 17 -16.45 -9.11 8.38
C LEU A 17 -17.01 -8.38 7.15
N LYS A 18 -17.81 -7.34 7.38
CA LYS A 18 -18.48 -6.54 6.35
C LYS A 18 -17.86 -5.15 6.26
N VAL A 19 -17.33 -4.81 5.10
CA VAL A 19 -16.66 -3.54 4.86
C VAL A 19 -17.35 -2.80 3.71
N VAL A 20 -17.70 -1.55 3.94
CA VAL A 20 -18.13 -0.61 2.90
C VAL A 20 -17.05 0.43 2.73
N HIS A 21 -16.70 0.76 1.50
CA HIS A 21 -15.79 1.88 1.27
C HIS A 21 -16.16 2.71 0.04
N SER A 22 -15.84 4.00 0.10
CA SER A 22 -15.98 4.96 -1.00
C SER A 22 -14.65 5.61 -1.36
N THR A 23 -13.56 4.84 -1.17
CA THR A 23 -12.22 5.34 -1.42
C THR A 23 -11.85 5.28 -2.90
N VAL A 24 -10.94 6.15 -3.32
CA VAL A 24 -10.48 6.30 -4.70
C VAL A 24 -8.95 6.24 -4.78
N SER A 25 -8.41 6.13 -5.97
CA SER A 25 -6.97 6.10 -6.25
C SER A 25 -6.28 4.87 -5.66
N ILE A 26 -5.37 4.99 -4.68
CA ILE A 26 -4.52 3.89 -4.21
C ILE A 26 -4.66 3.64 -2.70
N ALA A 27 -4.45 4.63 -1.85
CA ALA A 27 -4.27 4.45 -0.41
C ALA A 27 -5.42 3.67 0.27
N GLY A 28 -6.64 4.14 0.12
CA GLY A 28 -7.82 3.49 0.70
C GLY A 28 -8.12 2.14 0.06
N PRO A 29 -8.21 2.04 -1.27
CA PRO A 29 -8.46 0.78 -1.95
C PRO A 29 -7.45 -0.31 -1.62
N PHE A 30 -6.16 -0.01 -1.60
CA PHE A 30 -5.14 -0.98 -1.20
C PHE A 30 -5.33 -1.45 0.25
N GLY A 31 -5.63 -0.53 1.18
CA GLY A 31 -5.86 -0.90 2.58
C GLY A 31 -7.08 -1.80 2.77
N VAL A 32 -8.18 -1.51 2.07
CA VAL A 32 -9.39 -2.34 2.10
C VAL A 32 -9.18 -3.67 1.37
N GLN A 33 -8.40 -3.68 0.30
CA GLN A 33 -8.06 -4.90 -0.42
C GLN A 33 -7.29 -5.90 0.45
N LEU A 34 -6.42 -5.43 1.38
CA LEU A 34 -5.79 -6.31 2.37
C LEU A 34 -6.82 -7.03 3.25
N LEU A 35 -7.95 -6.40 3.57
CA LEU A 35 -9.05 -7.04 4.31
C LEU A 35 -9.80 -8.04 3.42
N ALA A 36 -10.09 -7.66 2.18
CA ALA A 36 -10.78 -8.50 1.21
C ALA A 36 -10.01 -9.80 0.88
N ASP A 37 -8.69 -9.73 0.73
CA ASP A 37 -7.83 -10.90 0.50
C ASP A 37 -7.83 -11.89 1.65
N HIS A 38 -8.18 -11.44 2.85
CA HIS A 38 -8.28 -12.26 4.04
C HIS A 38 -9.72 -12.63 4.43
N GLY A 39 -10.66 -12.45 3.50
CA GLY A 39 -12.01 -12.98 3.59
C GLY A 39 -13.08 -12.02 4.10
N ALA A 40 -12.80 -10.73 4.21
CA ALA A 40 -13.85 -9.74 4.43
C ALA A 40 -14.78 -9.65 3.21
N ASP A 41 -16.08 -9.48 3.43
CA ASP A 41 -17.04 -9.10 2.39
C ASP A 41 -16.98 -7.60 2.20
N VAL A 42 -16.55 -7.16 1.02
CA VAL A 42 -16.26 -5.76 0.74
C VAL A 42 -17.17 -5.24 -0.37
N ILE A 43 -17.82 -4.10 -0.13
CA ILE A 43 -18.52 -3.32 -1.15
C ILE A 43 -17.78 -2.02 -1.39
N TRP A 44 -17.32 -1.84 -2.62
CA TRP A 44 -16.74 -0.61 -3.12
C TRP A 44 -17.82 0.27 -3.77
N ILE A 45 -17.97 1.49 -3.27
CA ILE A 45 -18.89 2.49 -3.82
C ILE A 45 -18.10 3.50 -4.64
N GLU A 46 -18.30 3.50 -5.95
CA GLU A 46 -17.81 4.54 -6.83
C GLU A 46 -18.87 5.62 -7.06
N ASN A 47 -18.42 6.81 -7.45
CA ASN A 47 -19.32 7.90 -7.80
C ASN A 47 -20.08 7.58 -9.10
N ALA A 48 -21.42 7.56 -9.07
CA ALA A 48 -22.25 7.30 -10.25
C ALA A 48 -22.07 8.31 -11.39
N LYS A 49 -21.48 9.49 -11.13
CA LYS A 49 -21.21 10.52 -12.14
C LYS A 49 -19.85 10.38 -12.82
N ALA A 50 -18.88 9.75 -12.15
CA ALA A 50 -17.52 9.58 -12.65
C ALA A 50 -16.86 8.37 -11.98
N PRO A 51 -16.41 7.36 -12.73
CA PRO A 51 -15.60 6.26 -12.21
C PRO A 51 -14.29 6.75 -11.60
N ASP A 52 -13.64 5.89 -10.81
CA ASP A 52 -12.33 6.16 -10.27
C ASP A 52 -11.32 6.37 -11.41
N LEU A 53 -10.53 7.45 -11.32
CA LEU A 53 -9.49 7.78 -12.29
C LEU A 53 -8.47 6.65 -12.46
N ALA A 54 -8.21 5.88 -11.42
CA ALA A 54 -7.30 4.73 -11.46
C ALA A 54 -7.67 3.71 -12.54
N ARG A 55 -8.97 3.56 -12.88
CA ARG A 55 -9.42 2.67 -13.97
C ARG A 55 -8.83 3.02 -15.33
N PHE A 56 -8.44 4.28 -15.54
CA PHE A 56 -7.91 4.79 -16.81
C PHE A 56 -6.39 4.94 -16.82
N THR A 57 -5.79 5.11 -15.67
CA THR A 57 -4.35 5.40 -15.54
C THR A 57 -3.52 4.19 -15.10
N HIS A 58 -4.15 3.19 -14.46
CA HIS A 58 -3.46 2.08 -13.82
C HIS A 58 -4.22 0.76 -14.00
N SER A 59 -4.51 0.34 -15.22
CA SER A 59 -5.41 -0.79 -15.51
C SER A 59 -5.10 -2.07 -14.71
N TYR A 60 -3.84 -2.51 -14.67
CA TYR A 60 -3.45 -3.70 -13.89
C TYR A 60 -3.38 -3.43 -12.37
N ALA A 61 -3.10 -2.21 -11.94
CA ALA A 61 -3.14 -1.86 -10.53
C ALA A 61 -4.58 -1.90 -9.98
N VAL A 62 -5.58 -1.47 -10.77
CA VAL A 62 -6.99 -1.62 -10.39
C VAL A 62 -7.35 -3.08 -10.18
N GLU A 63 -6.89 -3.99 -11.07
CA GLU A 63 -7.11 -5.42 -10.90
C GLU A 63 -6.48 -5.94 -9.60
N SER A 64 -5.26 -5.49 -9.26
CA SER A 64 -4.58 -5.86 -8.02
C SER A 64 -5.29 -5.32 -6.78
N ASP A 65 -5.67 -4.04 -6.78
CA ASP A 65 -6.09 -3.32 -5.58
C ASP A 65 -7.61 -3.34 -5.33
N ARG A 66 -8.41 -3.91 -6.24
CA ARG A 66 -9.88 -4.03 -6.14
C ARG A 66 -10.39 -5.47 -6.29
N ARG A 67 -9.52 -6.45 -6.47
CA ARG A 67 -9.94 -7.87 -6.47
C ARG A 67 -10.65 -8.23 -5.16
N ASN A 68 -11.41 -9.29 -5.19
CA ASN A 68 -12.14 -9.79 -4.01
C ASN A 68 -13.22 -8.85 -3.47
N GLN A 69 -13.62 -7.83 -4.23
CA GLN A 69 -14.62 -6.84 -3.82
C GLN A 69 -15.83 -6.88 -4.75
N ARG A 70 -16.98 -6.45 -4.26
CA ARG A 70 -18.17 -6.12 -5.07
C ARG A 70 -18.20 -4.63 -5.32
N GLY A 71 -18.52 -4.20 -6.54
CA GLY A 71 -18.48 -2.80 -6.95
C GLY A 71 -19.84 -2.25 -7.34
N ILE A 72 -20.27 -1.18 -6.70
CA ILE A 72 -21.46 -0.42 -7.08
C ILE A 72 -21.10 1.02 -7.46
N ALA A 73 -21.90 1.63 -8.32
CA ALA A 73 -21.77 3.05 -8.65
C ALA A 73 -22.98 3.80 -8.11
N LEU A 74 -22.77 4.69 -7.13
CA LEU A 74 -23.83 5.34 -6.36
C LEU A 74 -23.58 6.85 -6.22
N ASN A 75 -24.59 7.67 -6.46
CA ASN A 75 -24.57 9.11 -6.18
C ASN A 75 -24.97 9.35 -4.70
N ILE A 76 -24.04 9.09 -3.76
CA ILE A 76 -24.29 9.18 -2.31
C ILE A 76 -24.95 10.51 -1.89
N PRO A 77 -24.56 11.71 -2.41
CA PRO A 77 -25.17 12.98 -2.01
C PRO A 77 -26.65 13.16 -2.40
N SER A 78 -27.19 12.36 -3.33
CA SER A 78 -28.61 12.44 -3.67
C SER A 78 -29.49 11.86 -2.55
N PRO A 79 -30.78 12.26 -2.45
CA PRO A 79 -31.68 11.71 -1.43
C PRO A 79 -31.77 10.18 -1.46
N GLU A 80 -32.02 9.60 -2.64
CA GLU A 80 -32.09 8.14 -2.82
C GLU A 80 -30.74 7.46 -2.59
N GLY A 81 -29.65 8.07 -3.08
CA GLY A 81 -28.29 7.55 -2.88
C GLY A 81 -27.89 7.55 -1.41
N ARG A 82 -28.26 8.58 -0.67
CA ARG A 82 -28.08 8.66 0.78
C ARG A 82 -28.84 7.57 1.55
N GLU A 83 -30.09 7.31 1.15
CA GLU A 83 -30.91 6.24 1.74
C GLU A 83 -30.24 4.88 1.53
N ILE A 84 -29.85 4.58 0.29
CA ILE A 84 -29.16 3.33 -0.07
C ILE A 84 -27.86 3.20 0.71
N PHE A 85 -27.06 4.28 0.78
CA PHE A 85 -25.81 4.29 1.53
C PHE A 85 -26.04 3.98 3.02
N LEU A 86 -27.01 4.62 3.67
CA LEU A 86 -27.30 4.36 5.08
C LEU A 86 -27.77 2.92 5.33
N LYS A 87 -28.52 2.32 4.40
CA LYS A 87 -28.87 0.88 4.49
C LYS A 87 -27.63 -0.03 4.38
N LEU A 88 -26.64 0.33 3.59
CA LEU A 88 -25.37 -0.41 3.55
C LEU A 88 -24.61 -0.27 4.88
N ILE A 89 -24.62 0.92 5.48
CA ILE A 89 -23.95 1.19 6.77
C ILE A 89 -24.64 0.48 7.93
N GLU A 90 -25.95 0.25 7.89
CA GLU A 90 -26.71 -0.38 8.97
C GLU A 90 -26.14 -1.75 9.40
N ASP A 91 -25.57 -2.52 8.49
CA ASP A 91 -25.04 -3.86 8.73
C ASP A 91 -23.52 -3.97 8.47
N ALA A 92 -22.83 -2.85 8.25
CA ALA A 92 -21.39 -2.81 8.04
C ALA A 92 -20.64 -2.84 9.40
N ASP A 93 -19.51 -3.55 9.44
CA ASP A 93 -18.59 -3.48 10.58
C ASP A 93 -17.63 -2.28 10.44
N ILE A 94 -17.22 -1.98 9.20
CA ILE A 94 -16.26 -0.92 8.90
C ILE A 94 -16.77 -0.10 7.71
N PHE A 95 -16.64 1.21 7.81
CA PHE A 95 -16.74 2.14 6.69
C PHE A 95 -15.43 2.88 6.49
N VAL A 96 -14.93 2.95 5.24
CA VAL A 96 -13.69 3.66 4.89
C VAL A 96 -13.97 4.68 3.80
N GLU A 97 -13.59 5.93 4.02
CA GLU A 97 -13.69 6.98 3.01
C GLU A 97 -12.34 7.71 2.82
N ALA A 98 -12.14 8.33 1.65
CA ALA A 98 -10.93 9.07 1.31
C ALA A 98 -11.27 10.41 0.66
N SER A 99 -11.99 11.25 1.40
CA SER A 99 -12.40 12.58 0.95
C SER A 99 -11.58 13.67 1.64
N LYS A 100 -11.67 14.88 1.12
CA LYS A 100 -11.19 16.06 1.86
C LYS A 100 -11.97 16.18 3.17
N GLY A 101 -11.30 16.62 4.22
CA GLY A 101 -11.89 16.79 5.53
C GLY A 101 -13.24 17.52 5.50
N GLY A 102 -14.21 16.97 6.24
CA GLY A 102 -15.56 17.50 6.36
C GLY A 102 -16.47 17.29 5.14
N GLN A 103 -16.09 16.51 4.13
CA GLN A 103 -16.92 16.28 2.94
C GLN A 103 -18.20 15.51 3.27
N TYR A 104 -18.10 14.45 4.07
CA TYR A 104 -19.26 13.67 4.50
C TYR A 104 -20.20 14.48 5.40
N VAL A 105 -19.64 15.34 6.26
CA VAL A 105 -20.45 16.29 7.06
C VAL A 105 -21.29 17.21 6.15
N LYS A 106 -20.72 17.74 5.07
CA LYS A 106 -21.44 18.56 4.08
C LYS A 106 -22.57 17.80 3.38
N TRP A 107 -22.46 16.48 3.25
CA TRP A 107 -23.52 15.62 2.70
C TRP A 107 -24.57 15.22 3.76
N GLY A 108 -24.45 15.70 5.00
CA GLY A 108 -25.31 15.33 6.10
C GLY A 108 -25.06 13.90 6.61
N LEU A 109 -23.84 13.39 6.43
CA LEU A 109 -23.38 12.05 6.80
C LEU A 109 -22.22 12.14 7.80
N SER A 110 -22.40 12.94 8.87
CA SER A 110 -21.44 12.96 9.98
C SER A 110 -21.38 11.61 10.70
N ASP A 111 -20.33 11.38 11.48
CA ASP A 111 -20.17 10.18 12.30
C ASP A 111 -21.37 9.92 13.19
N ASP A 112 -21.94 10.98 13.80
CA ASP A 112 -23.15 10.86 14.62
C ASP A 112 -24.34 10.33 13.82
N VAL A 113 -24.49 10.75 12.56
CA VAL A 113 -25.53 10.23 11.66
C VAL A 113 -25.29 8.76 11.34
N LEU A 114 -24.05 8.38 11.04
CA LEU A 114 -23.70 6.98 10.77
C LEU A 114 -23.88 6.11 12.01
N TRP A 115 -23.49 6.57 13.18
CA TRP A 115 -23.72 5.86 14.45
C TRP A 115 -25.17 5.82 14.88
N SER A 116 -26.01 6.77 14.42
CA SER A 116 -27.46 6.70 14.68
C SER A 116 -28.12 5.49 14.02
N VAL A 117 -27.56 5.00 12.90
CA VAL A 117 -28.04 3.77 12.22
C VAL A 117 -27.23 2.53 12.60
N ASN A 118 -25.94 2.69 12.91
CA ASN A 118 -25.08 1.60 13.34
C ASN A 118 -24.12 2.03 14.48
N PRO A 119 -24.54 1.91 15.74
CA PRO A 119 -23.74 2.36 16.88
C PRO A 119 -22.39 1.64 17.07
N LYS A 120 -22.15 0.55 16.34
CA LYS A 120 -20.91 -0.24 16.42
C LYS A 120 -19.97 -0.02 15.25
N LEU A 121 -20.34 0.85 14.31
CA LEU A 121 -19.56 1.08 13.11
C LEU A 121 -18.17 1.63 13.43
N VAL A 122 -17.14 1.02 12.85
CA VAL A 122 -15.82 1.63 12.73
C VAL A 122 -15.79 2.52 11.48
N ILE A 123 -15.43 3.79 11.66
CA ILE A 123 -15.32 4.76 10.58
C ILE A 123 -13.85 5.13 10.40
N ILE A 124 -13.32 5.06 9.18
CA ILE A 124 -11.94 5.47 8.88
C ILE A 124 -11.98 6.56 7.82
N HIS A 125 -11.54 7.76 8.21
CA HIS A 125 -11.40 8.91 7.34
C HIS A 125 -9.95 9.06 6.90
N ILE A 126 -9.67 8.81 5.64
CA ILE A 126 -8.34 9.01 5.06
C ILE A 126 -8.29 10.40 4.43
N SER A 127 -7.28 11.17 4.76
CA SER A 127 -7.04 12.45 4.10
C SER A 127 -5.55 12.77 4.07
N GLY A 128 -5.15 13.78 3.29
CA GLY A 128 -3.75 14.18 3.23
C GLY A 128 -3.22 14.74 4.54
N PHE A 129 -4.05 15.54 5.24
CA PHE A 129 -3.60 16.35 6.36
C PHE A 129 -4.46 16.22 7.63
N GLY A 130 -5.41 15.29 7.66
CA GLY A 130 -6.33 15.05 8.79
C GLY A 130 -7.69 15.73 8.61
N GLN A 131 -8.65 15.28 9.44
CA GLN A 131 -10.00 15.83 9.55
C GLN A 131 -10.04 17.02 10.52
N THR A 132 -9.00 17.17 11.34
CA THR A 132 -8.86 18.19 12.40
C THR A 132 -7.64 19.06 12.16
N GLY A 133 -7.48 20.12 12.95
CA GLY A 133 -6.34 21.03 12.86
C GLY A 133 -6.67 22.36 12.18
N LEU A 134 -5.73 22.90 11.40
CA LEU A 134 -5.89 24.22 10.77
C LEU A 134 -6.79 24.13 9.51
N PRO A 135 -7.85 24.96 9.38
CA PRO A 135 -8.83 24.86 8.30
C PRO A 135 -8.24 24.84 6.88
N GLN A 136 -7.14 25.60 6.64
CA GLN A 136 -6.47 25.64 5.35
C GLN A 136 -5.79 24.32 4.97
N TYR A 137 -5.48 23.45 5.94
CA TYR A 137 -4.93 22.12 5.68
C TYR A 137 -6.02 21.07 5.51
N ILE A 138 -7.07 21.12 6.31
CA ILE A 138 -8.21 20.17 6.24
C ILE A 138 -8.78 20.10 4.81
N SER A 139 -8.94 21.24 4.15
CA SER A 139 -9.49 21.35 2.80
C SER A 139 -8.46 21.23 1.66
N ARG A 140 -7.16 21.12 1.99
CA ARG A 140 -6.08 21.13 1.01
C ARG A 140 -6.08 19.85 0.17
N ALA A 141 -5.85 20.01 -1.13
CA ALA A 141 -5.66 18.86 -2.03
C ALA A 141 -4.31 18.19 -1.77
N SER A 142 -4.30 16.87 -1.82
CA SER A 142 -3.10 16.07 -1.63
C SER A 142 -3.12 14.83 -2.52
N TYR A 143 -1.94 14.39 -2.89
CA TYR A 143 -1.64 13.10 -3.50
C TYR A 143 -0.28 12.64 -2.97
N ASP A 144 0.09 11.41 -3.24
CA ASP A 144 1.31 10.76 -2.76
C ASP A 144 2.54 11.68 -2.72
N GLN A 145 2.94 12.26 -3.86
CA GLN A 145 4.15 13.08 -3.95
C GLN A 145 4.07 14.35 -3.09
N VAL A 146 2.89 14.96 -2.98
CA VAL A 146 2.68 16.15 -2.15
C VAL A 146 2.88 15.80 -0.67
N ILE A 147 2.41 14.63 -0.27
CA ILE A 147 2.55 14.12 1.10
C ILE A 147 4.00 13.74 1.40
N GLN A 148 4.70 13.07 0.49
CA GLN A 148 6.13 12.79 0.64
C GLN A 148 6.95 14.08 0.78
N ALA A 149 6.62 15.12 0.04
CA ALA A 149 7.29 16.42 0.15
C ALA A 149 6.97 17.11 1.50
N PHE A 150 5.71 17.13 1.91
CA PHE A 150 5.25 17.78 3.14
C PHE A 150 5.81 17.11 4.40
N SER A 151 5.85 15.79 4.43
CA SER A 151 6.33 15.02 5.60
C SER A 151 7.85 15.02 5.78
N GLY A 152 8.61 15.61 4.86
CA GLY A 152 10.07 15.57 4.86
C GLY A 152 10.67 14.30 4.25
N TYR A 153 9.85 13.37 3.76
CA TYR A 153 10.33 12.10 3.20
C TYR A 153 11.21 12.32 1.97
N MET A 154 10.81 13.21 1.05
CA MET A 154 11.64 13.59 -0.11
C MET A 154 12.95 14.25 0.28
N TYR A 155 12.94 15.07 1.36
CA TYR A 155 14.16 15.67 1.86
C TYR A 155 15.18 14.63 2.34
N MET A 156 14.71 13.56 2.96
CA MET A 156 15.56 12.44 3.40
C MET A 156 16.15 11.66 2.21
N ASN A 157 15.45 11.63 1.06
CA ASN A 157 15.89 10.91 -0.15
C ASN A 157 16.75 11.75 -1.10
N ARG A 158 17.06 13.01 -0.72
CA ARG A 158 17.96 13.84 -1.54
C ARG A 158 19.38 13.30 -1.56
N ASN A 159 20.08 13.56 -2.64
CA ASN A 159 21.52 13.41 -2.72
C ASN A 159 22.18 14.71 -3.24
N PRO A 160 23.53 14.86 -3.16
CA PRO A 160 24.21 16.10 -3.55
C PRO A 160 24.06 16.49 -5.02
N VAL A 161 23.72 15.54 -5.90
CA VAL A 161 23.73 15.76 -7.37
C VAL A 161 22.35 15.74 -8.01
N THR A 162 21.30 15.33 -7.27
CA THR A 162 19.93 15.33 -7.77
C THR A 162 19.00 16.19 -6.90
N ALA A 163 17.94 16.73 -7.53
CA ALA A 163 16.85 17.33 -6.78
C ALA A 163 16.21 16.28 -5.84
N PRO A 164 15.56 16.73 -4.73
CA PRO A 164 14.72 15.83 -3.94
C PRO A 164 13.69 15.14 -4.84
N TYR A 165 13.51 13.83 -4.67
CA TYR A 165 12.57 13.04 -5.46
C TYR A 165 11.69 12.16 -4.57
N ALA A 166 10.49 11.87 -5.06
CA ALA A 166 9.60 10.94 -4.39
C ALA A 166 10.11 9.50 -4.54
N VAL A 167 10.02 8.74 -3.47
CA VAL A 167 10.21 7.27 -3.56
C VAL A 167 8.98 6.70 -4.24
N GLY A 168 9.21 6.08 -5.35
CA GLY A 168 8.15 5.55 -6.19
C GLY A 168 7.99 4.05 -6.14
N PRO A 169 6.92 3.58 -6.77
CA PRO A 169 5.70 4.33 -7.02
C PRO A 169 4.81 4.40 -5.76
N CYS A 170 4.23 5.57 -5.46
CA CYS A 170 3.15 5.77 -4.49
C CYS A 170 3.42 5.27 -3.06
N ALA A 171 4.64 5.50 -2.51
CA ALA A 171 5.01 5.00 -1.19
C ALA A 171 4.10 5.52 -0.07
N ALA A 172 3.66 6.79 -0.14
CA ALA A 172 2.76 7.36 0.86
C ALA A 172 1.38 6.68 0.84
N ASP A 173 0.88 6.37 -0.34
CA ASP A 173 -0.40 5.70 -0.49
C ASP A 173 -0.34 4.27 0.06
N PHE A 174 0.67 3.48 -0.28
CA PHE A 174 0.81 2.11 0.21
C PHE A 174 1.04 2.04 1.72
N PHE A 175 1.88 2.91 2.30
CA PHE A 175 2.02 2.97 3.75
C PHE A 175 0.70 3.35 4.42
N THR A 176 -0.03 4.32 3.89
CA THR A 176 -1.35 4.70 4.41
C THR A 176 -2.32 3.53 4.34
N GLY A 177 -2.34 2.77 3.24
CA GLY A 177 -3.19 1.59 3.10
C GLY A 177 -2.90 0.50 4.16
N VAL A 178 -1.63 0.26 4.50
CA VAL A 178 -1.29 -0.63 5.62
C VAL A 178 -1.85 -0.10 6.95
N TYR A 179 -1.78 1.22 7.17
CA TYR A 179 -2.38 1.83 8.37
C TYR A 179 -3.90 1.78 8.37
N VAL A 180 -4.57 1.82 7.21
CA VAL A 180 -6.02 1.55 7.11
C VAL A 180 -6.35 0.18 7.67
N ALA A 181 -5.66 -0.87 7.20
CA ALA A 181 -5.90 -2.23 7.68
C ALA A 181 -5.58 -2.39 9.17
N PHE A 182 -4.48 -1.78 9.65
CA PHE A 182 -4.14 -1.76 11.07
C PHE A 182 -5.21 -1.05 11.91
N SER A 183 -5.62 0.15 11.51
CA SER A 183 -6.63 0.95 12.22
C SER A 183 -7.97 0.23 12.29
N ALA A 184 -8.38 -0.41 11.18
CA ALA A 184 -9.59 -1.21 11.12
C ALA A 184 -9.58 -2.33 12.18
N MET A 185 -8.50 -3.09 12.26
CA MET A 185 -8.39 -4.19 13.22
C MET A 185 -8.27 -3.70 14.67
N ALA A 186 -7.52 -2.64 14.92
CA ALA A 186 -7.37 -2.06 16.26
C ALA A 186 -8.71 -1.51 16.78
N ALA A 187 -9.43 -0.76 15.94
CA ALA A 187 -10.75 -0.23 16.30
C ALA A 187 -11.78 -1.35 16.51
N LEU A 188 -11.85 -2.35 15.63
CA LEU A 188 -12.75 -3.50 15.79
C LEU A 188 -12.49 -4.29 17.08
N TYR A 189 -11.23 -4.45 17.46
CA TYR A 189 -10.90 -5.09 18.72
C TYR A 189 -11.57 -4.35 19.89
N ARG A 190 -11.49 -3.02 19.90
CA ARG A 190 -12.13 -2.19 20.92
C ARG A 190 -13.65 -2.21 20.84
N VAL A 191 -14.22 -2.15 19.65
CA VAL A 191 -15.68 -2.23 19.42
C VAL A 191 -16.25 -3.55 19.93
N ARG A 192 -15.57 -4.67 19.76
CA ARG A 192 -15.99 -5.98 20.27
C ARG A 192 -16.08 -6.01 21.80
N GLU A 193 -15.20 -5.30 22.49
CA GLU A 193 -15.22 -5.20 23.95
C GLU A 193 -16.29 -4.24 24.46
N THR A 194 -16.46 -3.10 23.80
CA THR A 194 -17.28 -1.99 24.31
C THR A 194 -18.70 -1.95 23.74
N GLY A 195 -18.89 -2.56 22.56
CA GLY A 195 -20.13 -2.42 21.79
C GLY A 195 -20.35 -1.01 21.20
N LYS A 196 -19.34 -0.15 21.26
CA LYS A 196 -19.40 1.24 20.75
C LYS A 196 -18.46 1.40 19.55
N GLY A 197 -18.96 2.03 18.50
CA GLY A 197 -18.19 2.38 17.30
C GLY A 197 -16.99 3.29 17.62
N GLU A 198 -16.08 3.38 16.67
CA GLU A 198 -14.87 4.21 16.74
C GLU A 198 -14.69 4.97 15.43
N SER A 199 -14.22 6.21 15.52
CA SER A 199 -13.84 7.01 14.34
C SER A 199 -12.32 7.25 14.35
N VAL A 200 -11.71 7.00 13.20
CA VAL A 200 -10.27 7.12 13.01
C VAL A 200 -9.98 8.23 11.99
N ASP A 201 -9.29 9.27 12.42
CA ASP A 201 -8.73 10.32 11.57
C ASP A 201 -7.33 9.88 11.11
N LEU A 202 -7.18 9.45 9.87
CA LEU A 202 -5.94 8.93 9.32
C LEU A 202 -5.33 9.91 8.30
N ALA A 203 -4.38 10.73 8.78
CA ALA A 203 -3.65 11.68 7.96
C ALA A 203 -2.43 11.03 7.28
N GLN A 204 -2.38 11.04 5.94
CA GLN A 204 -1.23 10.50 5.19
C GLN A 204 0.10 11.17 5.58
N ALA A 205 0.07 12.48 5.87
CA ALA A 205 1.26 13.24 6.30
C ALA A 205 1.85 12.69 7.61
N GLU A 206 1.00 12.30 8.57
CA GLU A 206 1.42 11.72 9.84
C GLU A 206 1.93 10.29 9.66
N VAL A 207 1.27 9.50 8.81
CA VAL A 207 1.74 8.16 8.43
C VAL A 207 3.15 8.25 7.86
N MET A 208 3.37 9.14 6.90
CA MET A 208 4.69 9.29 6.27
C MET A 208 5.73 9.82 7.24
N LEU A 209 5.39 10.74 8.14
CA LEU A 209 6.30 11.18 9.19
C LEU A 209 6.67 10.00 10.11
N ARG A 210 5.68 9.20 10.53
CA ARG A 210 5.87 8.08 11.46
C ARG A 210 6.70 6.95 10.88
N THR A 211 6.63 6.70 9.58
CA THR A 211 7.35 5.60 8.91
C THR A 211 8.79 5.95 8.53
N GLN A 212 9.24 7.18 8.73
CA GLN A 212 10.61 7.57 8.46
C GLN A 212 11.59 7.05 9.50
N HIS A 213 12.64 6.39 9.02
CA HIS A 213 13.77 6.03 9.88
C HIS A 213 14.50 7.31 10.34
N ARG A 214 14.83 7.38 11.64
CA ARG A 214 15.56 8.52 12.28
C ARG A 214 14.81 9.87 12.21
N GLN A 215 13.49 9.88 12.04
CA GLN A 215 12.70 11.11 12.08
C GLN A 215 12.91 11.89 13.41
N SER A 216 13.10 11.19 14.52
CA SER A 216 13.37 11.79 15.82
C SER A 216 14.68 12.56 15.85
N ASP A 217 15.73 12.06 15.20
CA ASP A 217 17.01 12.78 15.07
C ASP A 217 16.80 14.10 14.31
N GLY A 218 16.11 14.04 13.15
CA GLY A 218 15.82 15.21 12.32
C GLY A 218 14.97 16.25 13.06
N LEU A 219 13.90 15.83 13.73
CA LEU A 219 13.02 16.68 14.50
C LEU A 219 13.72 17.29 15.74
N SER A 220 14.74 16.60 16.27
CA SER A 220 15.57 17.12 17.38
C SER A 220 16.73 18.01 16.92
N GLY A 221 16.75 18.44 15.67
CA GLY A 221 17.73 19.39 15.14
C GLY A 221 19.03 18.80 14.61
N ASN A 222 19.14 17.45 14.49
CA ASN A 222 20.29 16.82 13.87
C ASN A 222 20.19 16.90 12.33
N THR A 223 20.71 17.99 11.77
CA THR A 223 20.65 18.28 10.31
C THR A 223 21.69 17.51 9.49
N THR A 224 22.61 16.80 10.13
CA THR A 224 23.66 16.01 9.44
C THR A 224 23.16 14.68 8.91
N ILE A 225 21.90 14.33 9.21
CA ILE A 225 21.29 13.11 8.73
C ILE A 225 20.98 13.28 7.24
N VAL A 226 21.74 12.59 6.43
CA VAL A 226 21.45 12.38 5.02
C VAL A 226 21.16 10.90 4.86
N ALA A 227 19.90 10.56 4.62
CA ALA A 227 19.57 9.26 4.07
C ALA A 227 19.79 9.36 2.56
N GLY A 228 20.20 8.31 1.94
CA GLY A 228 20.26 8.28 0.50
C GLY A 228 21.59 7.81 -0.07
N TYR A 229 21.60 7.84 -1.37
CA TYR A 229 22.73 7.41 -2.19
C TYR A 229 23.68 8.60 -2.49
N PRO A 230 25.01 8.42 -2.49
CA PRO A 230 25.69 7.19 -2.07
C PRO A 230 25.65 6.98 -0.55
N SER A 231 25.65 5.72 -0.12
CA SER A 231 25.71 5.38 1.30
C SER A 231 27.00 5.96 1.93
N PRO A 232 26.93 6.52 3.14
CA PRO A 232 28.12 7.00 3.84
C PRO A 232 29.00 5.86 4.39
N THR A 233 28.65 4.60 4.18
CA THR A 233 29.31 3.41 4.71
C THR A 233 29.61 2.43 3.57
N ALA A 234 30.87 2.01 3.45
CA ALA A 234 31.28 0.98 2.52
C ALA A 234 30.58 -0.34 2.83
N GLY A 235 30.14 -1.05 1.79
CA GLY A 235 29.40 -2.31 1.94
C GLY A 235 27.92 -2.15 2.32
N ILE A 236 27.39 -0.92 2.32
CA ILE A 236 25.93 -0.65 2.35
C ILE A 236 25.56 0.06 1.07
N GLY A 237 24.60 -0.50 0.31
CA GLY A 237 24.10 0.10 -0.92
C GLY A 237 24.31 -0.78 -2.14
N SER A 238 24.24 -0.18 -3.33
CA SER A 238 24.31 -0.89 -4.60
C SER A 238 25.64 -0.67 -5.29
N TYR A 239 26.13 -1.72 -5.93
CA TYR A 239 27.36 -1.76 -6.71
C TYR A 239 27.06 -2.30 -8.12
N GLU A 240 27.65 -1.72 -9.14
CA GLU A 240 27.57 -2.19 -10.52
C GLU A 240 28.49 -3.41 -10.71
N CYS A 241 28.01 -4.39 -11.47
CA CYS A 241 28.71 -5.61 -11.83
C CYS A 241 29.19 -5.59 -13.28
N ALA A 242 30.03 -6.56 -13.69
CA ALA A 242 30.64 -6.64 -15.02
C ALA A 242 29.62 -6.73 -16.16
N ASP A 243 28.40 -7.23 -15.86
CA ASP A 243 27.28 -7.38 -16.81
C ASP A 243 26.35 -6.14 -16.87
N GLY A 244 26.71 -5.04 -16.18
CA GLY A 244 25.91 -3.83 -16.09
C GLY A 244 24.69 -3.95 -15.17
N GLN A 245 24.47 -5.09 -14.51
CA GLN A 245 23.47 -5.25 -13.46
C GLN A 245 24.02 -4.77 -12.11
N PHE A 246 23.12 -4.60 -11.14
CA PHE A 246 23.49 -4.13 -9.81
C PHE A 246 23.28 -5.21 -8.77
N ILE A 247 24.16 -5.21 -7.76
CA ILE A 247 23.99 -5.96 -6.52
C ILE A 247 23.82 -4.99 -5.36
N SER A 248 22.86 -5.27 -4.49
CA SER A 248 22.67 -4.52 -3.24
C SER A 248 23.19 -5.34 -2.07
N CYS A 249 23.88 -4.70 -1.13
CA CYS A 249 24.48 -5.38 0.00
C CYS A 249 24.37 -4.59 1.30
N ASN A 250 24.48 -5.34 2.42
CA ASN A 250 24.64 -4.80 3.77
C ASN A 250 25.71 -5.62 4.50
N LEU A 251 26.96 -5.18 4.40
CA LEU A 251 28.17 -5.92 4.80
C LEU A 251 28.83 -5.31 6.04
N VAL A 252 28.03 -4.94 7.04
CA VAL A 252 28.48 -4.33 8.29
C VAL A 252 28.12 -5.20 9.50
N GLY A 253 28.81 -4.93 10.61
CA GLY A 253 28.69 -5.68 11.85
C GLY A 253 29.90 -6.60 12.11
N PRO A 254 30.10 -7.02 13.35
CA PRO A 254 31.36 -7.64 13.78
C PRO A 254 31.81 -8.82 12.91
N SER A 255 30.96 -9.83 12.77
CA SER A 255 31.31 -11.04 12.02
C SER A 255 31.20 -10.86 10.50
N VAL A 256 30.23 -10.06 10.05
CA VAL A 256 29.98 -9.83 8.61
C VAL A 256 31.12 -9.02 8.00
N PHE A 257 31.54 -7.93 8.65
CA PHE A 257 32.63 -7.08 8.17
C PHE A 257 33.97 -7.82 8.11
N LYS A 258 34.29 -8.61 9.14
CA LYS A 258 35.49 -9.46 9.14
C LYS A 258 35.48 -10.45 7.98
N LYS A 259 34.39 -11.23 7.82
CA LYS A 259 34.24 -12.17 6.70
C LYS A 259 34.35 -11.47 5.33
N THR A 260 33.80 -10.28 5.20
CA THR A 260 33.89 -9.50 3.97
C THR A 260 35.33 -9.10 3.66
N CYS A 261 36.09 -8.65 4.67
CA CYS A 261 37.51 -8.31 4.50
C CYS A 261 38.34 -9.54 4.10
N GLU A 262 38.14 -10.65 4.80
CA GLU A 262 38.79 -11.92 4.50
C GLU A 262 38.47 -12.42 3.09
N PHE A 263 37.22 -12.39 2.69
CA PHE A 263 36.76 -12.75 1.35
C PHE A 263 37.41 -11.89 0.25
N LEU A 264 37.54 -10.59 0.50
CA LEU A 264 38.20 -9.65 -0.43
C LEU A 264 39.71 -9.68 -0.38
N GLY A 265 40.31 -10.51 0.46
CA GLY A 265 41.78 -10.60 0.65
C GLY A 265 42.37 -9.36 1.34
N LEU A 266 41.58 -8.67 2.16
CA LEU A 266 42.04 -7.53 2.94
C LEU A 266 42.63 -7.98 4.28
N ASP A 267 43.68 -7.29 4.74
CA ASP A 267 44.39 -7.58 5.99
C ASP A 267 43.58 -7.10 7.21
N TYR A 268 42.58 -7.90 7.60
CA TYR A 268 41.77 -7.63 8.81
C TYR A 268 42.59 -8.02 10.06
N GLY A 269 42.71 -7.11 11.01
CA GLY A 269 43.62 -7.20 12.17
C GLY A 269 44.94 -6.51 11.93
N GLY A 270 45.21 -6.06 10.70
CA GLY A 270 46.40 -5.31 10.34
C GLY A 270 46.31 -3.82 10.63
N PRO A 271 47.37 -3.05 10.25
CA PRO A 271 47.45 -1.63 10.59
C PRO A 271 46.37 -0.77 9.94
N ASP A 272 45.86 -1.16 8.77
CA ASP A 272 44.85 -0.39 8.01
C ASP A 272 43.41 -0.75 8.38
N ILE A 273 43.17 -1.98 8.83
CA ILE A 273 41.86 -2.46 9.29
C ILE A 273 42.05 -3.21 10.60
N PRO A 274 42.13 -2.51 11.75
CA PRO A 274 42.36 -3.12 13.03
C PRO A 274 41.34 -4.17 13.43
N GLU A 275 41.77 -5.15 14.25
CA GLU A 275 40.87 -6.15 14.84
C GLU A 275 39.70 -5.44 15.58
N GLY A 276 38.49 -5.96 15.48
CA GLY A 276 37.30 -5.38 16.08
C GLY A 276 36.60 -4.30 15.23
N THR A 277 37.16 -3.96 14.06
CA THR A 277 36.46 -3.04 13.10
C THR A 277 35.19 -3.72 12.58
N GLN A 278 34.08 -2.95 12.59
CA GLN A 278 32.75 -3.47 12.23
C GLN A 278 32.15 -2.80 10.98
N MET A 279 32.75 -1.69 10.54
CA MET A 279 32.34 -0.93 9.37
C MET A 279 33.43 0.06 8.94
N GLY A 280 33.39 0.49 7.70
CA GLY A 280 34.22 1.58 7.17
C GLY A 280 33.36 2.72 6.65
N ARG A 281 33.43 3.91 7.28
CA ARG A 281 32.77 5.11 6.73
C ARG A 281 33.53 5.61 5.50
N MET A 282 32.83 6.06 4.47
CA MET A 282 33.41 6.52 3.19
C MET A 282 34.40 7.68 3.34
N ASN A 283 34.28 8.48 4.38
CA ASN A 283 35.22 9.57 4.72
C ASN A 283 36.45 9.10 5.52
N THR A 284 36.65 7.80 5.71
CA THR A 284 37.79 7.20 6.40
C THR A 284 38.62 6.34 5.48
N LYS A 285 39.91 6.12 5.81
CA LYS A 285 40.80 5.24 5.08
C LYS A 285 40.24 3.82 4.98
N ILE A 286 39.69 3.28 6.08
CA ILE A 286 39.05 1.96 6.10
C ILE A 286 37.92 1.87 5.09
N GLY A 287 37.00 2.85 5.09
CA GLY A 287 35.89 2.87 4.15
C GLY A 287 36.33 2.92 2.69
N GLN A 288 37.35 3.72 2.38
CA GLN A 288 37.90 3.81 1.02
C GLN A 288 38.55 2.50 0.57
N ILE A 289 39.30 1.84 1.42
CA ILE A 289 39.92 0.52 1.16
C ILE A 289 38.83 -0.50 0.84
N VAL A 290 37.85 -0.66 1.73
CA VAL A 290 36.79 -1.65 1.57
C VAL A 290 35.90 -1.35 0.37
N HIS A 291 35.54 -0.08 0.17
CA HIS A 291 34.72 0.33 -0.98
C HIS A 291 35.44 0.04 -2.31
N SER A 292 36.71 0.39 -2.44
CA SER A 292 37.50 0.11 -3.64
C SER A 292 37.65 -1.38 -3.91
N ALA A 293 37.87 -2.19 -2.87
CA ALA A 293 37.94 -3.64 -3.00
C ALA A 293 36.61 -4.24 -3.45
N LEU A 294 35.47 -3.79 -2.88
CA LEU A 294 34.13 -4.20 -3.30
C LEU A 294 33.84 -3.82 -4.76
N GLN A 295 34.15 -2.57 -5.16
CA GLN A 295 33.97 -2.14 -6.55
C GLN A 295 34.79 -3.03 -7.52
N LYS A 296 36.05 -3.26 -7.20
CA LYS A 296 36.91 -4.12 -8.03
C LYS A 296 36.36 -5.54 -8.13
N TYR A 297 35.89 -6.11 -7.02
CA TYR A 297 35.29 -7.43 -6.98
C TYR A 297 34.03 -7.51 -7.84
N PHE A 298 33.07 -6.63 -7.61
CA PHE A 298 31.81 -6.65 -8.35
C PHE A 298 31.99 -6.36 -9.86
N MET A 299 32.86 -5.46 -10.22
CA MET A 299 33.21 -5.21 -11.64
C MET A 299 33.97 -6.38 -12.32
N SER A 300 34.40 -7.38 -11.56
CA SER A 300 35.05 -8.60 -12.11
C SER A 300 34.09 -9.78 -12.27
N LYS A 301 32.82 -9.65 -11.88
CA LYS A 301 31.82 -10.73 -11.82
C LYS A 301 30.49 -10.24 -12.43
N THR A 302 29.70 -11.17 -12.93
CA THR A 302 28.28 -10.91 -13.16
C THR A 302 27.55 -10.78 -11.82
N ALA A 303 26.40 -10.10 -11.79
CA ALA A 303 25.62 -9.95 -10.56
C ALA A 303 25.21 -11.32 -9.98
N ALA A 304 24.86 -12.29 -10.82
CA ALA A 304 24.49 -13.64 -10.39
C ALA A 304 25.67 -14.41 -9.77
N GLU A 305 26.87 -14.31 -10.36
CA GLU A 305 28.08 -14.95 -9.80
C GLU A 305 28.45 -14.34 -8.44
N ALA A 306 28.47 -13.00 -8.34
CA ALA A 306 28.78 -12.29 -7.11
C ALA A 306 27.77 -12.61 -5.99
N GLU A 307 26.48 -12.68 -6.33
CA GLU A 307 25.41 -13.08 -5.41
C GLU A 307 25.66 -14.49 -4.87
N ALA A 308 25.88 -15.47 -5.75
CA ALA A 308 26.09 -16.85 -5.36
C ALA A 308 27.34 -17.04 -4.49
N GLU A 309 28.47 -16.44 -4.86
CA GLU A 309 29.74 -16.54 -4.10
C GLU A 309 29.60 -15.93 -2.70
N MET A 310 28.97 -14.75 -2.57
CA MET A 310 28.85 -14.08 -1.28
C MET A 310 27.76 -14.68 -0.38
N GLN A 311 26.65 -15.15 -0.97
CA GLN A 311 25.60 -15.86 -0.22
C GLN A 311 26.09 -17.20 0.33
N ALA A 312 26.99 -17.90 -0.37
CA ALA A 312 27.62 -19.13 0.14
C ALA A 312 28.40 -18.90 1.46
N LEU A 313 28.83 -17.67 1.71
CA LEU A 313 29.48 -17.25 2.97
C LEU A 313 28.47 -16.66 3.97
N ASN A 314 27.16 -16.72 3.68
CA ASN A 314 26.12 -16.10 4.48
C ASN A 314 26.32 -14.57 4.64
N LEU A 315 26.76 -13.91 3.57
CA LEU A 315 26.82 -12.45 3.49
C LEU A 315 25.49 -11.90 2.93
N SER A 316 25.07 -10.73 3.45
CA SER A 316 23.79 -10.12 3.08
C SER A 316 23.93 -9.36 1.77
N VAL A 317 23.68 -10.05 0.67
CA VAL A 317 23.70 -9.51 -0.70
C VAL A 317 22.54 -10.05 -1.52
N ASN A 318 22.08 -9.26 -2.48
CA ASN A 318 21.10 -9.71 -3.49
C ASN A 318 21.29 -8.93 -4.80
N LYS A 319 21.19 -9.60 -5.91
CA LYS A 319 21.04 -8.95 -7.21
C LYS A 319 19.81 -8.04 -7.18
N VAL A 320 19.88 -6.87 -7.79
CA VAL A 320 18.69 -6.01 -7.95
C VAL A 320 17.79 -6.63 -9.02
N ASN A 321 16.78 -7.35 -8.57
CA ASN A 321 15.89 -8.13 -9.42
C ASN A 321 14.94 -7.25 -10.22
N THR A 322 14.69 -7.63 -11.47
CA THR A 322 13.56 -7.17 -12.27
C THR A 322 12.26 -7.88 -11.82
N PHE A 323 11.09 -7.40 -12.26
CA PHE A 323 9.84 -8.13 -12.01
C PHE A 323 9.81 -9.51 -12.68
N GLU A 324 10.53 -9.72 -13.77
CA GLU A 324 10.69 -11.02 -14.41
C GLU A 324 11.52 -11.97 -13.53
N ASP A 325 12.63 -11.48 -12.96
CA ASP A 325 13.43 -12.25 -12.00
C ASP A 325 12.57 -12.67 -10.79
N VAL A 326 11.82 -11.72 -10.20
CA VAL A 326 10.92 -12.01 -9.07
C VAL A 326 9.85 -13.03 -9.44
N ALA A 327 9.26 -12.92 -10.64
CA ALA A 327 8.24 -13.86 -11.11
C ALA A 327 8.78 -15.28 -11.33
N ASN A 328 10.07 -15.40 -11.61
CA ASN A 328 10.74 -16.68 -11.84
C ASN A 328 11.49 -17.21 -10.60
N ASP A 329 11.61 -16.42 -9.55
CA ASP A 329 12.33 -16.77 -8.34
C ASP A 329 11.74 -18.03 -7.66
N PRO A 330 12.56 -19.03 -7.32
CA PRO A 330 12.11 -20.26 -6.70
C PRO A 330 11.42 -20.07 -5.35
N GLN A 331 11.87 -19.11 -4.52
CA GLN A 331 11.28 -18.83 -3.21
C GLN A 331 9.90 -18.18 -3.36
N MET A 332 9.74 -17.23 -4.30
CA MET A 332 8.45 -16.62 -4.59
C MET A 332 7.43 -17.64 -5.08
N LYS A 333 7.87 -18.58 -5.95
CA LYS A 333 7.04 -19.70 -6.41
C LYS A 333 6.68 -20.66 -5.29
N ALA A 334 7.65 -21.09 -4.50
CA ALA A 334 7.43 -22.01 -3.37
C ALA A 334 6.49 -21.45 -2.30
N ARG A 335 6.47 -20.12 -2.11
CA ARG A 335 5.57 -19.44 -1.18
C ARG A 335 4.20 -19.08 -1.79
N GLY A 336 3.98 -19.31 -3.09
CA GLY A 336 2.77 -18.85 -3.77
C GLY A 336 2.59 -17.33 -3.71
N ALA A 337 3.73 -16.60 -3.70
CA ALA A 337 3.73 -15.15 -3.52
C ALA A 337 3.18 -14.39 -4.74
N ILE A 338 3.08 -15.07 -5.88
CA ILE A 338 2.51 -14.52 -7.12
C ILE A 338 1.30 -15.37 -7.49
N VAL A 339 0.19 -14.71 -7.74
CA VAL A 339 -1.06 -15.32 -8.18
C VAL A 339 -1.38 -14.92 -9.61
N GLU A 340 -2.11 -15.78 -10.30
CA GLU A 340 -2.62 -15.51 -11.64
C GLU A 340 -4.12 -15.83 -11.68
N TYR A 341 -4.90 -14.91 -12.22
CA TYR A 341 -6.35 -15.05 -12.40
C TYR A 341 -6.82 -14.21 -13.59
N PRO A 342 -7.96 -14.54 -14.22
CA PRO A 342 -8.51 -13.73 -15.29
C PRO A 342 -9.16 -12.46 -14.76
N ASN A 343 -9.05 -11.33 -15.48
CA ASN A 343 -9.85 -10.14 -15.24
C ASN A 343 -11.29 -10.31 -15.78
N ALA A 344 -12.10 -9.27 -15.66
CA ALA A 344 -13.48 -9.27 -16.15
C ALA A 344 -13.61 -9.51 -17.68
N LYS A 345 -12.54 -9.29 -18.46
CA LYS A 345 -12.48 -9.52 -19.91
C LYS A 345 -11.93 -10.89 -20.27
N GLY A 346 -11.45 -11.66 -19.30
CA GLY A 346 -10.77 -12.94 -19.48
C GLY A 346 -9.27 -12.83 -19.71
N ASP A 347 -8.66 -11.63 -19.66
CA ASP A 347 -7.23 -11.46 -19.80
C ASP A 347 -6.50 -11.91 -18.51
N PRO A 348 -5.33 -12.57 -18.62
CA PRO A 348 -4.59 -13.01 -17.45
C PRO A 348 -3.97 -11.82 -16.69
N VAL A 349 -4.19 -11.79 -15.39
CA VAL A 349 -3.57 -10.84 -14.46
C VAL A 349 -2.63 -11.59 -13.54
N ARG A 350 -1.36 -11.17 -13.49
CA ARG A 350 -0.36 -11.68 -12.55
C ARG A 350 0.00 -10.59 -11.55
N CYS A 351 -0.12 -10.87 -10.28
CA CYS A 351 0.19 -9.91 -9.23
C CYS A 351 0.59 -10.60 -7.92
N ALA A 352 0.97 -9.80 -6.91
CA ALA A 352 1.24 -10.33 -5.58
C ALA A 352 0.00 -11.01 -4.98
N GLY A 353 0.19 -12.17 -4.37
CA GLY A 353 -0.83 -12.89 -3.63
C GLY A 353 -1.15 -12.25 -2.27
N PRO A 354 -2.12 -12.81 -1.52
CA PRO A 354 -2.44 -12.34 -0.18
C PRO A 354 -1.26 -12.40 0.79
N VAL A 355 -1.03 -11.31 1.50
CA VAL A 355 0.03 -11.16 2.51
C VAL A 355 -0.58 -10.51 3.75
N PRO A 356 -0.28 -11.01 4.99
CA PRO A 356 0.58 -12.16 5.34
C PRO A 356 -0.08 -13.51 5.08
N LEU A 357 0.72 -14.59 5.11
CA LEU A 357 0.20 -15.96 5.04
C LEU A 357 -0.25 -16.42 6.43
N PHE A 358 -1.55 -16.62 6.61
CA PHE A 358 -2.10 -17.21 7.82
C PHE A 358 -2.17 -18.73 7.69
N THR A 359 -1.54 -19.46 8.62
CA THR A 359 -1.39 -20.93 8.56
C THR A 359 -2.74 -21.66 8.54
N ASN A 360 -3.65 -21.29 9.41
CA ASN A 360 -4.92 -22.01 9.59
C ASN A 360 -6.07 -21.44 8.75
N ASN A 361 -5.99 -20.15 8.38
CA ASN A 361 -7.02 -19.46 7.64
C ASN A 361 -6.38 -18.61 6.54
N PRO A 362 -5.83 -19.23 5.50
CA PRO A 362 -5.13 -18.51 4.44
C PRO A 362 -6.05 -17.57 3.66
N GLY A 363 -5.51 -16.44 3.24
CA GLY A 363 -6.13 -15.56 2.27
C GLY A 363 -6.20 -16.21 0.88
N LYS A 364 -7.12 -15.74 0.04
CA LYS A 364 -7.30 -16.23 -1.34
C LYS A 364 -7.73 -15.11 -2.27
N VAL A 365 -7.41 -15.27 -3.56
CA VAL A 365 -8.11 -14.52 -4.62
C VAL A 365 -9.29 -15.37 -5.07
N TRP A 366 -10.51 -14.84 -4.93
CA TRP A 366 -11.75 -15.56 -5.26
C TRP A 366 -12.56 -14.89 -6.36
N ARG A 367 -12.30 -13.60 -6.63
CA ARG A 367 -12.85 -12.89 -7.78
C ARG A 367 -11.92 -11.76 -8.26
N TYR A 368 -12.03 -11.41 -9.52
CA TYR A 368 -11.36 -10.28 -10.14
C TYR A 368 -11.95 -8.94 -9.65
N ALA A 369 -11.28 -7.84 -9.98
CA ALA A 369 -11.79 -6.50 -9.68
C ALA A 369 -13.12 -6.23 -10.40
N PRO A 370 -14.14 -5.67 -9.73
CA PRO A 370 -15.43 -5.44 -10.35
C PRO A 370 -15.33 -4.37 -11.45
N ALA A 371 -16.02 -4.55 -12.57
CA ALA A 371 -16.27 -3.48 -13.51
C ALA A 371 -17.12 -2.38 -12.84
N TYR A 372 -17.14 -1.19 -13.44
CA TYR A 372 -17.88 -0.05 -12.90
C TYR A 372 -19.37 -0.35 -12.75
N GLY A 373 -19.88 -0.33 -11.51
CA GLY A 373 -21.28 -0.62 -11.19
C GLY A 373 -21.70 -2.08 -11.46
N MET A 374 -20.74 -2.98 -11.57
CA MET A 374 -20.95 -4.40 -11.94
C MET A 374 -21.96 -5.09 -11.05
N ASP A 375 -21.94 -4.80 -9.77
CA ASP A 375 -22.73 -5.50 -8.75
C ASP A 375 -23.95 -4.67 -8.27
N ASN A 376 -24.35 -3.63 -8.99
CA ASN A 376 -25.49 -2.76 -8.60
C ASN A 376 -26.77 -3.57 -8.32
N GLU A 377 -27.18 -4.42 -9.28
CA GLU A 377 -28.43 -5.17 -9.18
C GLU A 377 -28.38 -6.19 -8.06
N GLU A 378 -27.25 -6.85 -7.87
CA GLU A 378 -27.05 -7.83 -6.81
C GLU A 378 -27.13 -7.17 -5.44
N VAL A 379 -26.31 -6.13 -5.21
CA VAL A 379 -26.23 -5.46 -3.90
C VAL A 379 -27.55 -4.75 -3.56
N LEU A 380 -28.18 -4.05 -4.51
CA LEU A 380 -29.47 -3.40 -4.25
C LEU A 380 -30.59 -4.40 -4.04
N GLY A 381 -30.58 -5.52 -4.78
CA GLY A 381 -31.53 -6.62 -4.54
C GLY A 381 -31.40 -7.24 -3.15
N GLU A 382 -30.16 -7.39 -2.63
CA GLU A 382 -29.92 -7.83 -1.26
C GLU A 382 -30.47 -6.85 -0.20
N LEU A 383 -30.44 -5.54 -0.50
CA LEU A 383 -31.05 -4.50 0.31
C LEU A 383 -32.58 -4.46 0.23
N GLY A 384 -33.20 -5.31 -0.62
CA GLY A 384 -34.65 -5.45 -0.74
C GLY A 384 -35.28 -4.51 -1.78
N TYR A 385 -34.51 -3.85 -2.63
CA TYR A 385 -35.04 -3.05 -3.71
C TYR A 385 -35.52 -3.93 -4.87
N SER A 386 -36.70 -3.58 -5.45
CA SER A 386 -37.22 -4.30 -6.61
C SER A 386 -36.46 -3.95 -7.90
N SER A 387 -36.49 -4.86 -8.88
CA SER A 387 -35.89 -4.60 -10.20
C SER A 387 -36.45 -3.35 -10.87
N ASP A 388 -37.73 -3.06 -10.72
CA ASP A 388 -38.37 -1.86 -11.29
C ASP A 388 -37.81 -0.58 -10.65
N TYR A 389 -37.63 -0.57 -9.33
CA TYR A 389 -37.01 0.57 -8.63
C TYR A 389 -35.54 0.73 -8.98
N ILE A 390 -34.79 -0.37 -9.14
CA ILE A 390 -33.40 -0.33 -9.60
C ILE A 390 -33.29 0.29 -11.00
N ASN A 391 -34.20 -0.04 -11.91
CA ASN A 391 -34.26 0.59 -13.24
C ASN A 391 -34.56 2.10 -13.13
N GLU A 392 -35.49 2.51 -12.28
CA GLU A 392 -35.78 3.94 -12.02
C GLU A 392 -34.51 4.68 -11.49
N LEU A 393 -33.69 4.05 -10.63
CA LEU A 393 -32.45 4.63 -10.14
C LEU A 393 -31.41 4.84 -11.26
N TYR A 394 -31.36 3.94 -12.26
CA TYR A 394 -30.55 4.14 -13.47
C TYR A 394 -31.05 5.32 -14.30
N GLU A 395 -32.36 5.41 -14.56
CA GLU A 395 -32.97 6.49 -15.32
C GLU A 395 -32.70 7.86 -14.67
N LYS A 396 -32.74 7.93 -13.34
CA LYS A 396 -32.42 9.13 -12.57
C LYS A 396 -30.94 9.43 -12.47
N GLY A 397 -30.05 8.52 -12.87
CA GLY A 397 -28.60 8.65 -12.71
C GLY A 397 -28.13 8.60 -11.25
N ILE A 398 -28.91 7.97 -10.37
CA ILE A 398 -28.55 7.72 -8.97
C ILE A 398 -27.51 6.59 -8.88
N ILE A 399 -27.67 5.58 -9.71
CA ILE A 399 -26.70 4.51 -9.95
C ILE A 399 -26.29 4.51 -11.41
N ASN A 400 -25.14 3.86 -11.72
CA ASN A 400 -24.64 3.78 -13.08
C ASN A 400 -23.83 2.51 -13.30
N LYS A 401 -23.68 2.08 -14.56
CA LYS A 401 -22.80 1.00 -14.99
C LYS A 401 -22.38 1.22 -16.44
N ASP A 402 -21.31 0.58 -16.87
CA ASP A 402 -20.89 0.45 -18.28
C ASP A 402 -20.94 1.74 -19.10
N ARG A 403 -20.34 2.82 -18.61
CA ARG A 403 -20.02 3.92 -19.49
C ARG A 403 -18.67 3.62 -20.15
N GLU A 404 -18.67 3.41 -21.46
CA GLU A 404 -17.50 3.69 -22.29
C GLU A 404 -17.14 5.18 -22.14
N MET A 405 -16.45 5.51 -21.06
CA MET A 405 -15.85 6.83 -20.95
C MET A 405 -14.62 6.84 -21.83
N LYS A 406 -14.76 7.42 -23.00
CA LYS A 406 -13.63 7.82 -23.85
C LYS A 406 -12.87 8.96 -23.17
N LEU A 407 -12.10 8.65 -22.16
CA LEU A 407 -11.04 9.53 -21.70
C LEU A 407 -9.86 9.35 -22.67
N THR A 408 -9.75 10.22 -23.64
CA THR A 408 -8.53 10.34 -24.45
C THR A 408 -7.49 11.05 -23.60
N PHE A 409 -6.57 10.30 -23.01
CA PHE A 409 -5.29 10.84 -22.59
C PHE A 409 -4.37 10.78 -23.84
N PRO A 410 -3.88 11.89 -24.36
CA PRO A 410 -2.78 11.85 -25.29
C PRO A 410 -1.54 11.42 -24.51
N TYR A 411 -1.01 10.25 -24.82
CA TYR A 411 0.36 9.87 -24.46
C TYR A 411 1.35 10.49 -25.45
#